data_36cbcf8f6fb50b05706abbc68ddb145f
#
_entry.id   36cbcf8f6fb50b05706abbc68ddb145f
#
_cell.length_a   1.000
_cell.length_b   1.000
_cell.length_c   1.000
_cell.angle_alpha   90.00
_cell.angle_beta   90.00
_cell.angle_gamma   90.00
#
_symmetry.space_group_name_H-M   'P 1'
#
loop_
_entity.id
_entity.type
_entity.pdbx_description
1 polymer ?
#
loop_
_entity_poly.entity_id
_entity_poly.type
_entity_poly.pdbx_seq_one_letter_code
_entity_poly.pdbx_strand_id
1 'polypeptide(L)'
;MEQKFNKETLCVQAGWTPKKGEPRVLPIYQSTTFKYDTSEQMARLFDLEDSGYFYTRLQNPTNDAVAAKIAALEGGVGAMLTSSGQAANFYAVFNICEAGNHFVCSSTIYGGTFNLFAVTMKKLGIECTFIDADAPEEEIEKAFRPNTKCLFGETISNPGINVLDIEKFARIAHKHGVPLIVDNTFATPINCRPFEWGADIVTHSTTKYMDGHATCVGGAIVDSGNFDWDAHADKFPGLTQPDESYHGLTYTKAFGKMAYMTKATAQLMRDLGSIQSPENAFLLNLGLETLHLRVPRHCENAQKIAEWLEANPKVKWVNYCGLKSNKYYELAQKYMPNGSCGVIAFGLKGTREEAIKFMDSLKLACIVTHVADARTCVLHPASHTHRQLTDEQLIEAGVAPDLIRLSVGIENVNDIIADLEQAMAQV
;
A
#
# COMPACT_ATOMS: atom_id res chain seq x y z
N MET A 1 -15.55 27.12 8.98
CA MET A 1 -15.31 26.01 8.03
C MET A 1 -13.81 25.92 7.86
N GLU A 2 -13.19 24.81 8.25
CA GLU A 2 -11.79 24.56 7.91
C GLU A 2 -11.62 24.52 6.39
N GLN A 3 -10.62 25.22 5.88
CA GLN A 3 -10.36 25.30 4.45
C GLN A 3 -9.90 23.92 3.95
N LYS A 4 -10.69 23.28 3.10
CA LYS A 4 -10.37 21.96 2.52
C LYS A 4 -9.42 22.17 1.34
N PHE A 5 -8.15 21.82 1.50
CA PHE A 5 -7.15 21.92 0.43
C PHE A 5 -7.26 20.76 -0.58
N ASN A 6 -6.87 21.02 -1.83
CA ASN A 6 -6.73 20.01 -2.87
C ASN A 6 -5.47 19.16 -2.65
N LYS A 7 -5.41 17.98 -3.29
CA LYS A 7 -4.32 16.99 -3.13
C LYS A 7 -2.93 17.58 -3.38
N GLU A 8 -2.80 18.44 -4.39
CA GLU A 8 -1.54 19.11 -4.77
C GLU A 8 -1.02 19.98 -3.62
N THR A 9 -1.90 20.75 -2.99
CA THR A 9 -1.56 21.56 -1.82
C THR A 9 -1.23 20.69 -0.62
N LEU A 10 -1.97 19.60 -0.40
CA LEU A 10 -1.72 18.66 0.69
C LEU A 10 -0.35 17.98 0.54
N CYS A 11 0.05 17.60 -0.67
CA CYS A 11 1.39 17.06 -0.94
C CYS A 11 2.49 17.96 -0.38
N VAL A 12 2.36 19.27 -0.57
CA VAL A 12 3.39 20.24 -0.20
C VAL A 12 3.25 20.74 1.24
N GLN A 13 2.01 20.98 1.71
CA GLN A 13 1.78 21.76 2.95
C GLN A 13 1.29 20.92 4.13
N ALA A 14 0.72 19.73 3.94
CA ALA A 14 0.18 18.96 5.04
C ALA A 14 1.29 18.37 5.94
N GLY A 15 0.96 18.14 7.20
CA GLY A 15 1.79 17.45 8.20
C GLY A 15 2.78 18.32 8.95
N TRP A 16 3.35 19.37 8.34
CA TRP A 16 4.24 20.29 9.01
C TRP A 16 3.79 21.74 8.86
N THR A 17 3.50 22.38 9.98
CA THR A 17 3.13 23.81 10.02
C THR A 17 4.07 24.52 10.98
N PRO A 18 5.12 25.21 10.48
CA PRO A 18 6.10 25.87 11.33
C PRO A 18 5.49 27.09 12.05
N LYS A 19 5.85 27.27 13.32
CA LYS A 19 5.55 28.45 14.10
C LYS A 19 6.60 29.54 13.83
N LYS A 20 6.36 30.74 14.36
CA LYS A 20 7.31 31.86 14.20
C LYS A 20 8.69 31.48 14.76
N GLY A 21 9.70 31.53 13.89
CA GLY A 21 11.08 31.21 14.23
C GLY A 21 11.46 29.73 14.08
N GLU A 22 10.52 28.85 13.76
CA GLU A 22 10.80 27.46 13.45
C GLU A 22 11.25 27.27 12.00
N PRO A 23 11.99 26.19 11.70
CA PRO A 23 12.40 25.86 10.33
C PRO A 23 11.20 25.70 9.40
N ARG A 24 11.29 26.26 8.19
CA ARG A 24 10.28 26.05 7.16
C ARG A 24 10.19 24.59 6.71
N VAL A 25 11.35 23.93 6.61
CA VAL A 25 11.47 22.50 6.27
C VAL A 25 11.21 21.67 7.52
N LEU A 26 10.55 20.54 7.36
CA LEU A 26 10.35 19.56 8.43
C LEU A 26 11.71 19.18 9.06
N PRO A 27 11.94 19.40 10.38
CA PRO A 27 13.18 19.00 11.03
C PRO A 27 13.32 17.48 11.16
N ILE A 28 14.54 16.97 11.15
CA ILE A 28 14.84 15.58 11.48
C ILE A 28 15.12 15.50 12.97
N TYR A 29 14.21 14.89 13.73
CA TYR A 29 14.39 14.65 15.17
C TYR A 29 15.13 13.33 15.39
N GLN A 30 16.44 13.36 15.27
CA GLN A 30 17.33 12.20 15.47
C GLN A 30 17.62 11.99 16.97
N SER A 31 16.61 11.56 17.70
CA SER A 31 16.68 11.30 19.15
C SER A 31 15.95 10.00 19.50
N THR A 32 16.48 9.22 20.42
CA THR A 32 15.81 8.04 20.96
C THR A 32 14.74 8.38 21.99
N THR A 33 14.99 9.44 22.79
CA THR A 33 14.17 9.83 23.95
C THR A 33 13.97 11.34 23.99
N PHE A 34 13.02 11.78 24.80
CA PHE A 34 12.67 13.18 24.98
C PHE A 34 12.68 13.54 26.48
N LYS A 35 12.92 14.82 26.80
CA LYS A 35 12.99 15.32 28.17
C LYS A 35 11.61 15.70 28.71
N TYR A 36 11.36 15.42 29.97
CA TYR A 36 10.19 15.85 30.73
C TYR A 36 10.58 16.76 31.87
N ASP A 37 9.65 17.59 32.35
CA ASP A 37 9.86 18.46 33.46
C ASP A 37 9.57 17.80 34.81
N THR A 38 8.63 16.83 34.84
CA THR A 38 8.26 16.08 36.05
C THR A 38 8.06 14.59 35.80
N SER A 39 8.27 13.77 36.83
CA SER A 39 7.96 12.32 36.75
C SER A 39 6.47 12.04 36.52
N GLU A 40 5.59 12.89 37.05
CA GLU A 40 4.14 12.78 36.85
C GLU A 40 3.74 12.99 35.40
N GLN A 41 4.32 13.99 34.71
CA GLN A 41 4.12 14.22 33.29
C GLN A 41 4.52 12.97 32.46
N MET A 42 5.65 12.37 32.79
CA MET A 42 6.11 11.15 32.15
C MET A 42 5.14 9.97 32.39
N ALA A 43 4.66 9.79 33.63
CA ALA A 43 3.71 8.74 33.98
C ALA A 43 2.41 8.85 33.16
N ARG A 44 1.81 10.03 33.06
CA ARG A 44 0.58 10.26 32.27
C ARG A 44 0.76 9.96 30.79
N LEU A 45 1.94 10.19 30.21
CA LEU A 45 2.22 9.80 28.83
C LEU A 45 2.23 8.27 28.66
N PHE A 46 2.82 7.54 29.63
CA PHE A 46 2.82 6.08 29.60
C PHE A 46 1.42 5.48 29.80
N ASP A 47 0.57 6.16 30.57
CA ASP A 47 -0.82 5.76 30.81
C ASP A 47 -1.78 6.20 29.68
N LEU A 48 -1.28 6.82 28.62
CA LEU A 48 -2.04 7.39 27.49
C LEU A 48 -3.05 8.48 27.94
N GLU A 49 -2.82 9.12 29.08
CA GLU A 49 -3.65 10.21 29.61
C GLU A 49 -3.23 11.60 29.07
N ASP A 50 -2.03 11.70 28.49
CA ASP A 50 -1.49 12.92 27.93
C ASP A 50 -0.90 12.63 26.54
N SER A 51 -0.69 13.70 25.75
CA SER A 51 -0.09 13.63 24.42
C SER A 51 1.34 14.15 24.44
N GLY A 52 2.25 13.47 23.76
CA GLY A 52 3.65 13.90 23.66
C GLY A 52 4.59 12.78 23.23
N TYR A 53 5.86 13.12 23.13
CA TYR A 53 6.90 12.18 22.70
C TYR A 53 7.72 11.73 23.90
N PHE A 54 7.98 10.44 24.02
CA PHE A 54 8.87 9.91 25.06
C PHE A 54 9.92 8.93 24.51
N TYR A 55 9.59 8.17 23.49
CA TYR A 55 10.53 7.24 22.88
C TYR A 55 10.24 7.07 21.39
N THR A 56 11.26 7.24 20.56
CA THR A 56 11.13 7.25 19.09
C THR A 56 10.58 5.94 18.51
N ARG A 57 10.75 4.80 19.19
CA ARG A 57 10.16 3.54 18.74
C ARG A 57 8.63 3.60 18.64
N LEU A 58 7.97 4.38 19.48
CA LEU A 58 6.52 4.57 19.44
C LEU A 58 6.15 5.73 18.53
N GLN A 59 6.74 6.90 18.79
CA GLN A 59 6.41 8.14 18.09
C GLN A 59 7.64 9.04 17.99
N ASN A 60 7.70 9.79 16.87
CA ASN A 60 8.75 10.77 16.62
C ASN A 60 8.16 11.96 15.85
N PRO A 61 8.49 13.21 16.18
CA PRO A 61 7.91 14.38 15.53
C PRO A 61 8.05 14.39 14.00
N THR A 62 9.18 13.91 13.46
CA THR A 62 9.39 13.81 12.01
C THR A 62 8.46 12.77 11.39
N ASN A 63 8.37 11.58 12.00
CA ASN A 63 7.53 10.49 11.50
C ASN A 63 6.05 10.87 11.54
N ASP A 64 5.61 11.50 12.63
CA ASP A 64 4.21 11.88 12.84
C ASP A 64 3.78 12.97 11.85
N ALA A 65 4.67 13.94 11.54
CA ALA A 65 4.41 14.94 10.52
C ALA A 65 4.20 14.31 9.13
N VAL A 66 5.02 13.31 8.77
CA VAL A 66 4.88 12.61 7.48
C VAL A 66 3.66 11.68 7.49
N ALA A 67 3.39 10.99 8.59
CA ALA A 67 2.17 10.20 8.75
C ALA A 67 0.91 11.06 8.61
N ALA A 68 0.88 12.24 9.26
CA ALA A 68 -0.22 13.19 9.13
C ALA A 68 -0.41 13.69 7.68
N LYS A 69 0.68 13.89 6.92
CA LYS A 69 0.59 14.22 5.49
C LYS A 69 -0.07 13.09 4.70
N ILE A 70 0.33 11.83 4.91
CA ILE A 70 -0.26 10.67 4.23
C ILE A 70 -1.74 10.52 4.63
N ALA A 71 -2.09 10.68 5.92
CA ALA A 71 -3.49 10.67 6.37
C ALA A 71 -4.32 11.74 5.65
N ALA A 72 -3.82 12.97 5.54
CA ALA A 72 -4.50 14.05 4.83
C ALA A 72 -4.67 13.75 3.33
N LEU A 73 -3.66 13.14 2.69
CA LEU A 73 -3.71 12.74 1.29
C LEU A 73 -4.76 11.65 1.03
N GLU A 74 -4.86 10.65 1.88
CA GLU A 74 -5.88 9.60 1.78
C GLU A 74 -7.27 10.08 2.26
N GLY A 75 -7.33 11.10 3.10
CA GLY A 75 -8.55 11.57 3.74
C GLY A 75 -8.93 10.79 5.00
N GLY A 76 -7.94 10.18 5.66
CA GLY A 76 -8.10 9.45 6.91
C GLY A 76 -8.02 10.33 8.16
N VAL A 77 -8.40 9.76 9.31
CA VAL A 77 -8.34 10.44 10.61
C VAL A 77 -6.95 10.37 11.24
N GLY A 78 -6.15 9.37 10.87
CA GLY A 78 -4.80 9.18 11.38
C GLY A 78 -4.00 8.18 10.55
N ALA A 79 -2.69 8.23 10.68
CA ALA A 79 -1.77 7.29 10.07
C ALA A 79 -0.57 7.01 10.96
N MET A 80 0.15 5.93 10.66
CA MET A 80 1.48 5.66 11.22
C MET A 80 2.42 5.16 10.14
N LEU A 81 3.71 5.50 10.26
CA LEU A 81 4.76 4.97 9.42
C LEU A 81 5.28 3.63 9.98
N THR A 82 5.66 2.74 9.08
CA THR A 82 6.31 1.46 9.40
C THR A 82 7.61 1.28 8.63
N SER A 83 8.45 0.35 9.04
CA SER A 83 9.74 0.08 8.40
C SER A 83 9.64 -0.47 6.97
N SER A 84 8.46 -0.96 6.57
CA SER A 84 8.20 -1.51 5.22
C SER A 84 6.70 -1.65 4.97
N GLY A 85 6.31 -1.77 3.69
CA GLY A 85 4.93 -2.13 3.32
C GLY A 85 4.49 -3.47 3.90
N GLN A 86 5.40 -4.44 4.02
CA GLN A 86 5.10 -5.74 4.66
C GLN A 86 4.77 -5.57 6.15
N ALA A 87 5.48 -4.70 6.86
CA ALA A 87 5.16 -4.38 8.25
C ALA A 87 3.80 -3.67 8.34
N ALA A 88 3.48 -2.78 7.38
CA ALA A 88 2.17 -2.15 7.32
C ALA A 88 1.04 -3.17 7.14
N ASN A 89 1.16 -4.08 6.16
CA ASN A 89 0.16 -5.13 5.91
C ASN A 89 0.03 -6.09 7.11
N PHE A 90 1.17 -6.48 7.71
CA PHE A 90 1.17 -7.31 8.92
C PHE A 90 0.44 -6.62 10.08
N TYR A 91 0.80 -5.37 10.40
CA TYR A 91 0.20 -4.64 11.50
C TYR A 91 -1.28 -4.35 11.26
N ALA A 92 -1.66 -4.00 10.02
CA ALA A 92 -3.06 -3.72 9.70
C ALA A 92 -3.97 -4.91 10.01
N VAL A 93 -3.54 -6.13 9.69
CA VAL A 93 -4.31 -7.35 9.99
C VAL A 93 -4.12 -7.76 11.46
N PHE A 94 -2.88 -7.78 11.96
CA PHE A 94 -2.57 -8.27 13.31
C PHE A 94 -3.14 -7.39 14.43
N ASN A 95 -3.42 -6.11 14.16
CA ASN A 95 -4.07 -5.21 15.11
C ASN A 95 -5.47 -5.65 15.53
N ILE A 96 -6.15 -6.44 14.69
CA ILE A 96 -7.53 -6.90 14.87
C ILE A 96 -7.68 -8.43 14.79
N CYS A 97 -6.61 -9.15 14.49
CA CYS A 97 -6.55 -10.60 14.46
C CYS A 97 -5.60 -11.13 15.54
N GLU A 98 -5.97 -12.22 16.16
CA GLU A 98 -5.16 -12.96 17.11
C GLU A 98 -5.21 -14.47 16.80
N ALA A 99 -4.49 -15.30 17.55
CA ALA A 99 -4.51 -16.75 17.37
C ALA A 99 -5.95 -17.30 17.44
N GLY A 100 -6.32 -18.13 16.45
CA GLY A 100 -7.68 -18.65 16.28
C GLY A 100 -8.59 -17.77 15.43
N ASN A 101 -8.14 -16.60 14.97
CA ASN A 101 -8.91 -15.76 14.05
C ASN A 101 -8.64 -16.11 12.59
N HIS A 102 -9.50 -15.58 11.74
CA HIS A 102 -9.51 -15.77 10.31
C HIS A 102 -9.71 -14.43 9.59
N PHE A 103 -9.21 -14.31 8.37
CA PHE A 103 -9.55 -13.23 7.46
C PHE A 103 -9.62 -13.71 6.01
N VAL A 104 -10.32 -12.95 5.17
CA VAL A 104 -10.46 -13.23 3.74
C VAL A 104 -9.55 -12.28 2.97
N CYS A 105 -8.93 -12.76 1.90
CA CYS A 105 -8.00 -11.98 1.10
C CYS A 105 -8.18 -12.27 -0.39
N SER A 106 -8.09 -11.23 -1.24
CA SER A 106 -7.94 -11.43 -2.68
C SER A 106 -6.71 -12.29 -2.97
N SER A 107 -6.81 -13.24 -3.88
CA SER A 107 -5.67 -14.05 -4.34
C SER A 107 -4.70 -13.25 -5.21
N THR A 108 -5.19 -12.20 -5.87
CA THR A 108 -4.40 -11.34 -6.75
C THR A 108 -3.82 -10.16 -5.96
N ILE A 109 -2.80 -10.44 -5.15
CA ILE A 109 -2.04 -9.46 -4.37
C ILE A 109 -0.54 -9.65 -4.59
N TYR A 110 0.26 -8.71 -4.09
CA TYR A 110 1.73 -8.83 -4.12
C TYR A 110 2.21 -10.16 -3.51
N GLY A 111 3.08 -10.87 -4.23
CA GLY A 111 3.54 -12.21 -3.83
C GLY A 111 4.16 -12.29 -2.43
N GLY A 112 4.85 -11.22 -1.98
CA GLY A 112 5.35 -11.13 -0.60
C GLY A 112 4.22 -11.08 0.43
N THR A 113 3.14 -10.36 0.17
CA THR A 113 1.96 -10.28 1.03
C THR A 113 1.19 -11.60 1.01
N PHE A 114 1.08 -12.25 -0.16
CA PHE A 114 0.50 -13.59 -0.25
C PHE A 114 1.24 -14.58 0.65
N ASN A 115 2.57 -14.63 0.58
CA ASN A 115 3.38 -15.51 1.45
C ASN A 115 3.27 -15.13 2.94
N LEU A 116 3.22 -13.82 3.26
CA LEU A 116 2.99 -13.35 4.62
C LEU A 116 1.70 -13.96 5.19
N PHE A 117 0.62 -13.89 4.43
CA PHE A 117 -0.72 -14.32 4.87
C PHE A 117 -0.88 -15.85 4.84
N ALA A 118 -0.39 -16.51 3.79
CA ALA A 118 -0.53 -17.96 3.62
C ALA A 118 0.35 -18.78 4.57
N VAL A 119 1.54 -18.26 4.91
CA VAL A 119 2.58 -19.02 5.61
C VAL A 119 2.93 -18.42 6.97
N THR A 120 3.27 -17.12 7.00
CA THR A 120 3.80 -16.51 8.24
C THR A 120 2.70 -16.29 9.27
N MET A 121 1.55 -15.71 8.89
CA MET A 121 0.42 -15.49 9.79
C MET A 121 -0.15 -16.81 10.32
N LYS A 122 -0.14 -17.87 9.52
CA LYS A 122 -0.54 -19.21 9.94
C LYS A 122 0.31 -19.75 11.11
N LYS A 123 1.61 -19.41 11.18
CA LYS A 123 2.47 -19.76 12.32
C LYS A 123 2.07 -19.05 13.61
N LEU A 124 1.36 -17.93 13.51
CA LEU A 124 0.79 -17.17 14.62
C LEU A 124 -0.64 -17.64 14.98
N GLY A 125 -1.11 -18.71 14.34
CA GLY A 125 -2.46 -19.23 14.54
C GLY A 125 -3.57 -18.43 13.86
N ILE A 126 -3.24 -17.55 12.89
CA ILE A 126 -4.19 -16.75 12.13
C ILE A 126 -4.34 -17.37 10.74
N GLU A 127 -5.57 -17.67 10.35
CA GLU A 127 -5.87 -18.29 9.05
C GLU A 127 -6.31 -17.27 8.01
N CYS A 128 -5.94 -17.50 6.76
CA CYS A 128 -6.37 -16.71 5.60
C CYS A 128 -7.03 -17.60 4.56
N THR A 129 -8.21 -17.20 4.08
CA THR A 129 -8.82 -17.80 2.87
C THR A 129 -8.64 -16.83 1.71
N PHE A 130 -7.96 -17.30 0.66
CA PHE A 130 -7.80 -16.55 -0.59
C PHE A 130 -8.99 -16.79 -1.50
N ILE A 131 -9.46 -15.72 -2.14
CA ILE A 131 -10.60 -15.73 -3.06
C ILE A 131 -10.25 -15.04 -4.37
N ASP A 132 -10.90 -15.43 -5.44
CA ASP A 132 -10.85 -14.69 -6.69
C ASP A 132 -11.65 -13.39 -6.55
N ALA A 133 -10.97 -12.25 -6.76
CA ALA A 133 -11.59 -10.93 -6.65
C ALA A 133 -12.68 -10.69 -7.71
N ASP A 134 -12.61 -11.39 -8.85
CA ASP A 134 -13.58 -11.30 -9.92
C ASP A 134 -14.79 -12.23 -9.72
N ALA A 135 -14.75 -13.13 -8.74
CA ALA A 135 -15.85 -14.05 -8.44
C ALA A 135 -17.15 -13.29 -8.08
N PRO A 136 -18.32 -13.91 -8.31
CA PRO A 136 -19.60 -13.38 -7.82
C PRO A 136 -19.61 -13.20 -6.30
N GLU A 137 -20.41 -12.23 -5.79
CA GLU A 137 -20.48 -11.94 -4.36
C GLU A 137 -20.78 -13.16 -3.50
N GLU A 138 -21.74 -14.00 -3.94
CA GLU A 138 -22.13 -15.20 -3.21
C GLU A 138 -21.00 -16.21 -3.07
N GLU A 139 -20.04 -16.25 -4.00
CA GLU A 139 -18.86 -17.10 -3.89
C GLU A 139 -17.84 -16.52 -2.92
N ILE A 140 -17.64 -15.20 -2.94
CA ILE A 140 -16.76 -14.51 -2.00
C ILE A 140 -17.30 -14.66 -0.58
N GLU A 141 -18.60 -14.50 -0.37
CA GLU A 141 -19.26 -14.63 0.95
C GLU A 141 -19.08 -16.01 1.58
N LYS A 142 -18.98 -17.09 0.79
CA LYS A 142 -18.73 -18.45 1.29
C LYS A 142 -17.38 -18.60 2.03
N ALA A 143 -16.43 -17.70 1.77
CA ALA A 143 -15.15 -17.69 2.45
C ALA A 143 -15.21 -17.13 3.88
N PHE A 144 -16.29 -16.42 4.24
CA PHE A 144 -16.44 -15.83 5.57
C PHE A 144 -16.85 -16.87 6.62
N ARG A 145 -16.24 -16.76 7.79
CA ARG A 145 -16.46 -17.63 8.96
C ARG A 145 -16.88 -16.76 10.16
N PRO A 146 -17.46 -17.33 11.22
CA PRO A 146 -17.80 -16.55 12.43
C PRO A 146 -16.63 -15.78 13.04
N ASN A 147 -15.39 -16.33 12.93
CA ASN A 147 -14.15 -15.74 13.43
C ASN A 147 -13.40 -14.89 12.39
N THR A 148 -14.02 -14.55 11.25
CA THR A 148 -13.43 -13.64 10.25
C THR A 148 -13.39 -12.22 10.80
N LYS A 149 -12.24 -11.54 10.64
CA LYS A 149 -11.96 -10.21 11.20
C LYS A 149 -11.79 -9.10 10.15
N CYS A 150 -11.42 -9.41 8.93
CA CYS A 150 -11.32 -8.42 7.85
C CYS A 150 -11.40 -9.08 6.47
N LEU A 151 -11.61 -8.24 5.45
CA LEU A 151 -11.38 -8.54 4.04
C LEU A 151 -10.22 -7.69 3.55
N PHE A 152 -9.25 -8.29 2.83
CA PHE A 152 -8.06 -7.61 2.33
C PHE A 152 -7.99 -7.66 0.79
N GLY A 153 -7.54 -6.58 0.16
CA GLY A 153 -7.26 -6.53 -1.27
C GLY A 153 -6.25 -5.43 -1.63
N GLU A 154 -5.84 -5.39 -2.90
CA GLU A 154 -5.00 -4.32 -3.45
C GLU A 154 -5.79 -3.55 -4.50
N THR A 155 -5.73 -2.21 -4.50
CA THR A 155 -6.40 -1.36 -5.51
C THR A 155 -6.01 -1.77 -6.93
N ILE A 156 -4.71 -1.98 -7.16
CA ILE A 156 -4.14 -2.52 -8.40
C ILE A 156 -3.12 -3.58 -8.03
N SER A 157 -3.34 -4.80 -8.47
CA SER A 157 -2.51 -5.95 -8.11
C SER A 157 -1.13 -5.96 -8.79
N ASN A 158 -0.15 -6.60 -8.14
CA ASN A 158 1.20 -6.79 -8.66
C ASN A 158 1.54 -8.31 -8.71
N PRO A 159 1.92 -8.88 -9.88
CA PRO A 159 2.24 -8.22 -11.15
C PRO A 159 1.09 -8.17 -12.17
N GLY A 160 -0.08 -8.70 -11.85
CA GLY A 160 -1.16 -8.92 -12.80
C GLY A 160 -1.88 -7.66 -13.29
N ILE A 161 -1.77 -6.51 -12.58
CA ILE A 161 -2.42 -5.23 -12.89
C ILE A 161 -3.96 -5.35 -12.95
N ASN A 162 -4.52 -6.23 -12.13
CA ASN A 162 -5.97 -6.35 -11.96
C ASN A 162 -6.47 -5.21 -11.06
N VAL A 163 -7.66 -4.70 -11.34
CA VAL A 163 -8.29 -3.62 -10.53
C VAL A 163 -9.33 -4.23 -9.61
N LEU A 164 -9.24 -3.91 -8.31
CA LEU A 164 -10.21 -4.34 -7.32
C LEU A 164 -11.52 -3.55 -7.45
N ASP A 165 -12.66 -4.23 -7.42
CA ASP A 165 -13.95 -3.57 -7.22
C ASP A 165 -14.12 -3.25 -5.72
N ILE A 166 -13.66 -2.04 -5.33
CA ILE A 166 -13.59 -1.61 -3.93
C ILE A 166 -14.98 -1.55 -3.30
N GLU A 167 -15.99 -1.02 -4.01
CA GLU A 167 -17.36 -0.95 -3.47
C GLU A 167 -17.98 -2.33 -3.27
N LYS A 168 -17.73 -3.28 -4.18
CA LYS A 168 -18.15 -4.68 -4.01
C LYS A 168 -17.55 -5.27 -2.74
N PHE A 169 -16.24 -5.12 -2.57
CA PHE A 169 -15.52 -5.64 -1.41
C PHE A 169 -15.95 -4.96 -0.11
N ALA A 170 -16.14 -3.64 -0.11
CA ALA A 170 -16.64 -2.91 1.06
C ALA A 170 -18.04 -3.38 1.48
N ARG A 171 -18.95 -3.52 0.53
CA ARG A 171 -20.31 -4.01 0.78
C ARG A 171 -20.31 -5.41 1.39
N ILE A 172 -19.49 -6.31 0.85
CA ILE A 172 -19.35 -7.68 1.38
C ILE A 172 -18.77 -7.65 2.80
N ALA A 173 -17.66 -6.94 3.01
CA ALA A 173 -17.01 -6.85 4.32
C ALA A 173 -17.97 -6.30 5.37
N HIS A 174 -18.65 -5.19 5.09
CA HIS A 174 -19.59 -4.55 6.02
C HIS A 174 -20.84 -5.41 6.30
N LYS A 175 -21.34 -6.16 5.30
CA LYS A 175 -22.42 -7.14 5.50
C LYS A 175 -22.05 -8.21 6.54
N HIS A 176 -20.78 -8.59 6.59
CA HIS A 176 -20.24 -9.53 7.58
C HIS A 176 -19.73 -8.85 8.84
N GLY A 177 -19.91 -7.54 9.01
CA GLY A 177 -19.49 -6.76 10.19
C GLY A 177 -17.98 -6.77 10.39
N VAL A 178 -17.20 -6.68 9.31
CA VAL A 178 -15.74 -6.60 9.35
C VAL A 178 -15.25 -5.47 8.45
N PRO A 179 -14.07 -4.85 8.74
CA PRO A 179 -13.52 -3.80 7.92
C PRO A 179 -12.93 -4.35 6.60
N LEU A 180 -12.92 -3.48 5.56
CA LEU A 180 -12.14 -3.66 4.36
C LEU A 180 -10.79 -2.96 4.51
N ILE A 181 -9.70 -3.72 4.32
CA ILE A 181 -8.32 -3.22 4.26
C ILE A 181 -7.86 -3.25 2.80
N VAL A 182 -7.35 -2.11 2.30
CA VAL A 182 -6.90 -1.99 0.91
C VAL A 182 -5.45 -1.52 0.86
N ASP A 183 -4.58 -2.30 0.23
CA ASP A 183 -3.24 -1.83 -0.15
C ASP A 183 -3.36 -0.92 -1.38
N ASN A 184 -3.08 0.38 -1.19
CA ASN A 184 -3.23 1.40 -2.23
C ASN A 184 -1.89 1.85 -2.82
N THR A 185 -0.88 0.99 -2.76
CA THR A 185 0.49 1.30 -3.14
C THR A 185 0.62 1.77 -4.59
N PHE A 186 -0.04 1.08 -5.56
CA PHE A 186 0.12 1.40 -6.98
C PHE A 186 -0.73 2.57 -7.46
N ALA A 187 -1.96 2.69 -6.97
CA ALA A 187 -2.81 3.82 -7.33
C ALA A 187 -2.36 5.12 -6.65
N THR A 188 -1.88 5.05 -5.42
CA THR A 188 -1.58 6.20 -4.54
C THR A 188 -2.83 7.07 -4.27
N PRO A 189 -2.84 7.93 -3.24
CA PRO A 189 -3.97 8.84 -3.02
C PRO A 189 -4.17 9.88 -4.14
N ILE A 190 -3.22 9.99 -5.06
CA ILE A 190 -3.35 10.88 -6.22
C ILE A 190 -4.41 10.34 -7.18
N ASN A 191 -4.35 9.06 -7.52
CA ASN A 191 -5.27 8.44 -8.47
C ASN A 191 -6.53 7.88 -7.81
N CYS A 192 -6.40 7.23 -6.63
CA CYS A 192 -7.50 6.62 -5.90
C CYS A 192 -7.43 6.91 -4.41
N ARG A 193 -8.55 7.22 -3.80
CA ARG A 193 -8.75 7.25 -2.35
C ARG A 193 -9.74 6.16 -1.97
N PRO A 194 -9.31 4.98 -1.54
CA PRO A 194 -10.21 3.87 -1.25
C PRO A 194 -11.29 4.18 -0.21
N PHE A 195 -11.07 5.13 0.70
CA PHE A 195 -12.07 5.59 1.67
C PHE A 195 -13.30 6.21 1.03
N GLU A 196 -13.17 6.85 -0.13
CA GLU A 196 -14.31 7.41 -0.88
C GLU A 196 -15.22 6.31 -1.44
N TRP A 197 -14.75 5.06 -1.47
CA TRP A 197 -15.41 3.89 -2.01
C TRP A 197 -15.73 2.81 -0.96
N GLY A 198 -15.59 3.17 0.32
CA GLY A 198 -16.02 2.33 1.44
C GLY A 198 -14.93 1.48 2.09
N ALA A 199 -13.67 1.62 1.72
CA ALA A 199 -12.58 1.02 2.49
C ALA A 199 -12.47 1.66 3.87
N ASP A 200 -12.02 0.90 4.86
CA ASP A 200 -11.91 1.36 6.25
C ASP A 200 -10.47 1.64 6.63
N ILE A 201 -9.55 0.81 6.15
CA ILE A 201 -8.12 0.91 6.42
C ILE A 201 -7.37 0.82 5.09
N VAL A 202 -6.37 1.68 4.93
CA VAL A 202 -5.48 1.69 3.77
C VAL A 202 -4.06 1.42 4.21
N THR A 203 -3.36 0.59 3.46
CA THR A 203 -1.91 0.36 3.64
C THR A 203 -1.13 0.83 2.41
N HIS A 204 0.13 1.14 2.62
CA HIS A 204 1.07 1.50 1.57
C HIS A 204 2.44 0.88 1.79
N SER A 205 3.07 0.41 0.73
CA SER A 205 4.52 0.39 0.64
C SER A 205 4.99 1.78 0.20
N THR A 206 5.38 2.63 1.15
CA THR A 206 5.89 3.98 0.83
C THR A 206 7.20 3.95 0.06
N THR A 207 7.86 2.79 0.02
CA THR A 207 9.04 2.44 -0.80
C THR A 207 8.85 2.76 -2.29
N LYS A 208 7.58 2.76 -2.76
CA LYS A 208 7.20 2.86 -4.18
C LYS A 208 7.00 4.31 -4.61
N TYR A 209 5.91 4.63 -5.27
CA TYR A 209 5.63 6.00 -5.77
C TYR A 209 5.74 7.09 -4.71
N MET A 210 5.42 6.82 -3.44
CA MET A 210 5.48 7.84 -2.40
C MET A 210 6.90 8.36 -2.18
N ASP A 211 7.88 7.47 -2.02
CA ASP A 211 9.31 7.82 -2.07
C ASP A 211 9.71 8.24 -3.48
N GLY A 212 9.43 7.39 -4.47
CA GLY A 212 9.58 7.62 -5.90
C GLY A 212 11.01 7.74 -6.42
N HIS A 213 12.02 7.51 -5.57
CA HIS A 213 13.44 7.66 -5.89
C HIS A 213 14.27 6.41 -5.58
N ALA A 214 13.62 5.34 -5.07
CA ALA A 214 14.26 4.10 -4.59
C ALA A 214 15.32 4.37 -3.50
N THR A 215 15.08 5.35 -2.63
CA THR A 215 16.03 5.81 -1.61
C THR A 215 15.81 5.14 -0.26
N CYS A 216 14.56 4.86 0.11
CA CYS A 216 14.23 4.27 1.40
C CYS A 216 13.11 3.24 1.33
N VAL A 217 13.24 2.21 2.15
CA VAL A 217 12.16 1.24 2.40
C VAL A 217 11.26 1.79 3.49
N GLY A 218 9.95 1.70 3.30
CA GLY A 218 9.00 2.15 4.29
C GLY A 218 7.58 1.65 4.00
N GLY A 219 6.69 1.86 4.94
CA GLY A 219 5.27 1.59 4.82
C GLY A 219 4.45 2.61 5.60
N ALA A 220 3.15 2.60 5.37
CA ALA A 220 2.19 3.38 6.13
C ALA A 220 0.87 2.62 6.29
N ILE A 221 0.19 2.88 7.41
CA ILE A 221 -1.19 2.47 7.66
C ILE A 221 -1.99 3.74 7.86
N VAL A 222 -3.16 3.82 7.25
CA VAL A 222 -4.10 4.95 7.40
C VAL A 222 -5.45 4.39 7.79
N ASP A 223 -6.09 5.02 8.78
CA ASP A 223 -7.44 4.69 9.23
C ASP A 223 -8.43 5.76 8.76
N SER A 224 -9.55 5.35 8.20
CA SER A 224 -10.65 6.25 7.84
C SER A 224 -11.37 6.81 9.07
N GLY A 225 -11.36 6.06 10.19
CA GLY A 225 -12.17 6.33 11.38
C GLY A 225 -13.68 6.15 11.14
N ASN A 226 -14.09 5.44 10.10
CA ASN A 226 -15.49 5.24 9.74
C ASN A 226 -16.06 3.89 10.16
N PHE A 227 -15.22 2.88 10.39
CA PHE A 227 -15.69 1.58 10.84
C PHE A 227 -16.19 1.66 12.30
N ASP A 228 -17.41 1.22 12.53
CA ASP A 228 -18.03 1.22 13.87
C ASP A 228 -17.63 -0.03 14.65
N TRP A 229 -16.51 0.06 15.37
CA TRP A 229 -15.98 -1.04 16.19
C TRP A 229 -16.95 -1.46 17.29
N ASP A 230 -17.67 -0.51 17.90
CA ASP A 230 -18.59 -0.77 19.00
C ASP A 230 -19.86 -1.51 18.54
N ALA A 231 -20.32 -1.25 17.31
CA ALA A 231 -21.42 -2.00 16.69
C ALA A 231 -21.07 -3.50 16.47
N HIS A 232 -19.78 -3.83 16.44
CA HIS A 232 -19.26 -5.18 16.25
C HIS A 232 -18.33 -5.61 17.39
N ALA A 233 -18.64 -5.18 18.63
CA ALA A 233 -17.79 -5.32 19.79
C ALA A 233 -17.42 -6.79 20.11
N ASP A 234 -18.31 -7.75 19.85
CA ASP A 234 -18.07 -9.17 19.98
C ASP A 234 -16.96 -9.71 19.08
N LYS A 235 -16.79 -9.08 17.90
CA LYS A 235 -15.72 -9.44 16.96
C LYS A 235 -14.38 -8.78 17.29
N PHE A 236 -14.39 -7.62 17.92
CA PHE A 236 -13.18 -6.80 18.15
C PHE A 236 -12.93 -6.47 19.62
N PRO A 237 -12.86 -7.51 20.51
CA PRO A 237 -12.67 -7.29 21.95
C PRO A 237 -11.39 -6.50 22.26
N GLY A 238 -10.30 -6.68 21.49
CA GLY A 238 -9.05 -5.94 21.67
C GLY A 238 -9.15 -4.42 21.48
N LEU A 239 -10.27 -3.89 20.93
CA LEU A 239 -10.55 -2.46 20.81
C LEU A 239 -11.67 -2.00 21.74
N THR A 240 -12.63 -2.88 22.03
CA THR A 240 -13.91 -2.55 22.66
C THR A 240 -14.02 -3.02 24.11
N GLN A 241 -13.09 -3.85 24.60
CA GLN A 241 -13.00 -4.34 25.97
C GLN A 241 -11.79 -3.71 26.70
N PRO A 242 -11.78 -3.73 28.04
CA PRO A 242 -10.66 -3.27 28.84
C PRO A 242 -9.34 -3.99 28.50
N ASP A 243 -8.28 -3.21 28.23
CA ASP A 243 -6.94 -3.72 27.93
C ASP A 243 -6.13 -3.87 29.23
N GLU A 244 -5.65 -5.06 29.51
CA GLU A 244 -4.85 -5.36 30.73
C GLU A 244 -3.50 -4.61 30.73
N SER A 245 -2.91 -4.34 29.55
CA SER A 245 -1.62 -3.66 29.42
C SER A 245 -1.69 -2.15 29.70
N TYR A 246 -2.91 -1.60 29.74
CA TYR A 246 -3.17 -0.17 30.01
C TYR A 246 -4.23 0.04 31.09
N HIS A 247 -4.10 -0.66 32.24
CA HIS A 247 -4.93 -0.49 33.45
C HIS A 247 -6.46 -0.56 33.17
N GLY A 248 -6.87 -1.38 32.21
CA GLY A 248 -8.29 -1.52 31.84
C GLY A 248 -8.83 -0.44 30.91
N LEU A 249 -7.96 0.31 30.22
CA LEU A 249 -8.36 1.26 29.17
C LEU A 249 -9.12 0.53 28.05
N THR A 250 -10.21 1.12 27.55
CA THR A 250 -10.94 0.67 26.36
C THR A 250 -10.69 1.64 25.25
N TYR A 251 -10.04 1.20 24.15
CA TYR A 251 -9.57 2.11 23.07
C TYR A 251 -10.70 2.90 22.39
N THR A 252 -11.84 2.24 22.07
CA THR A 252 -12.98 2.92 21.43
C THR A 252 -13.58 4.01 22.32
N LYS A 253 -13.61 3.79 23.64
CA LYS A 253 -14.13 4.78 24.60
C LYS A 253 -13.17 5.93 24.85
N ALA A 254 -11.86 5.64 24.90
CA ALA A 254 -10.84 6.65 25.21
C ALA A 254 -10.49 7.50 23.98
N PHE A 255 -10.43 6.91 22.79
CA PHE A 255 -9.88 7.55 21.59
C PHE A 255 -10.88 7.66 20.42
N GLY A 256 -12.09 7.12 20.55
CA GLY A 256 -13.12 7.21 19.52
C GLY A 256 -12.61 6.75 18.15
N LYS A 257 -12.65 7.64 17.16
CA LYS A 257 -12.21 7.34 15.80
C LYS A 257 -10.72 7.00 15.66
N MET A 258 -9.88 7.37 16.65
CA MET A 258 -8.45 7.05 16.66
C MET A 258 -8.12 5.72 17.35
N ALA A 259 -9.12 4.97 17.82
CA ALA A 259 -8.95 3.75 18.60
C ALA A 259 -8.03 2.73 17.91
N TYR A 260 -8.26 2.47 16.63
CA TYR A 260 -7.48 1.51 15.85
C TYR A 260 -6.01 1.95 15.71
N MET A 261 -5.77 3.22 15.37
CA MET A 261 -4.40 3.76 15.21
C MET A 261 -3.68 3.85 16.56
N THR A 262 -4.38 4.26 17.61
CA THR A 262 -3.78 4.33 18.95
C THR A 262 -3.36 2.95 19.44
N LYS A 263 -4.22 1.93 19.28
CA LYS A 263 -3.85 0.53 19.62
C LYS A 263 -2.66 0.04 18.80
N ALA A 264 -2.65 0.27 17.49
CA ALA A 264 -1.53 -0.13 16.64
C ALA A 264 -0.21 0.50 17.09
N THR A 265 -0.21 1.77 17.52
CA THR A 265 0.96 2.46 18.04
C THR A 265 1.33 1.99 19.44
N ALA A 266 0.37 1.97 20.35
CA ALA A 266 0.58 1.70 21.77
C ALA A 266 0.95 0.24 22.07
N GLN A 267 0.50 -0.71 21.25
CA GLN A 267 0.82 -2.13 21.38
C GLN A 267 1.80 -2.60 20.30
N LEU A 268 1.39 -2.61 19.03
CA LEU A 268 2.18 -3.27 17.99
C LEU A 268 3.51 -2.56 17.73
N MET A 269 3.48 -1.24 17.55
CA MET A 269 4.72 -0.47 17.32
C MET A 269 5.61 -0.51 18.56
N ARG A 270 5.04 -0.36 19.75
CA ARG A 270 5.78 -0.45 21.02
C ARG A 270 6.49 -1.78 21.17
N ASP A 271 5.80 -2.90 20.90
CA ASP A 271 6.27 -4.24 21.24
C ASP A 271 7.10 -4.88 20.11
N LEU A 272 6.72 -4.67 18.86
CA LEU A 272 7.38 -5.28 17.69
C LEU A 272 8.40 -4.35 17.02
N GLY A 273 8.26 -3.04 17.18
CA GLY A 273 9.30 -2.07 16.86
C GLY A 273 9.60 -1.86 15.38
N SER A 274 8.66 -2.11 14.47
CA SER A 274 8.85 -1.91 13.02
C SER A 274 8.78 -0.42 12.62
N ILE A 275 9.53 0.41 13.31
CA ILE A 275 9.59 1.85 13.07
C ILE A 275 10.37 2.19 11.80
N GLN A 276 9.99 3.26 11.12
CA GLN A 276 10.80 3.92 10.10
C GLN A 276 11.76 4.91 10.77
N SER A 277 13.01 5.00 10.31
CA SER A 277 13.93 6.02 10.86
C SER A 277 13.47 7.43 10.50
N PRO A 278 13.72 8.45 11.36
CA PRO A 278 13.37 9.84 11.05
C PRO A 278 14.03 10.38 9.78
N GLU A 279 15.24 9.92 9.43
CA GLU A 279 15.91 10.25 8.18
C GLU A 279 15.14 9.72 6.98
N ASN A 280 14.71 8.44 7.01
CA ASN A 280 13.89 7.86 5.94
C ASN A 280 12.52 8.54 5.84
N ALA A 281 11.92 8.91 6.98
CA ALA A 281 10.68 9.70 7.00
C ALA A 281 10.87 11.06 6.33
N PHE A 282 11.99 11.73 6.58
CA PHE A 282 12.33 12.99 5.91
C PHE A 282 12.51 12.81 4.38
N LEU A 283 13.23 11.77 3.93
CA LEU A 283 13.37 11.47 2.50
C LEU A 283 12.00 11.17 1.87
N LEU A 284 11.16 10.41 2.55
CA LEU A 284 9.78 10.16 2.12
C LEU A 284 8.98 11.47 2.00
N ASN A 285 9.14 12.41 2.94
CA ASN A 285 8.48 13.71 2.83
C ASN A 285 8.85 14.44 1.55
N LEU A 286 10.14 14.43 1.15
CA LEU A 286 10.59 15.05 -0.11
C LEU A 286 9.93 14.36 -1.32
N GLY A 287 9.81 13.03 -1.30
CA GLY A 287 9.08 12.28 -2.32
C GLY A 287 7.61 12.66 -2.38
N LEU A 288 6.93 12.78 -1.24
CA LEU A 288 5.52 13.16 -1.16
C LEU A 288 5.25 14.57 -1.71
N GLU A 289 6.17 15.53 -1.51
CA GLU A 289 6.00 16.90 -2.01
C GLU A 289 5.84 16.98 -3.53
N THR A 290 6.42 16.02 -4.29
CA THR A 290 6.33 15.96 -5.76
C THR A 290 5.44 14.83 -6.27
N LEU A 291 4.75 14.10 -5.38
CA LEU A 291 3.94 12.94 -5.75
C LEU A 291 2.88 13.29 -6.80
N HIS A 292 2.21 14.41 -6.62
CA HIS A 292 1.15 14.91 -7.52
C HIS A 292 1.65 15.33 -8.91
N LEU A 293 2.96 15.50 -9.10
CA LEU A 293 3.60 15.76 -10.40
C LEU A 293 4.09 14.46 -11.04
N ARG A 294 4.67 13.56 -10.23
CA ARG A 294 5.29 12.34 -10.73
C ARG A 294 4.26 11.29 -11.13
N VAL A 295 3.24 11.05 -10.31
CA VAL A 295 2.24 10.01 -10.58
C VAL A 295 1.49 10.25 -11.91
N PRO A 296 0.98 11.45 -12.22
CA PRO A 296 0.39 11.72 -13.55
C PRO A 296 1.38 11.47 -14.70
N ARG A 297 2.65 11.84 -14.55
CA ARG A 297 3.67 11.60 -15.59
C ARG A 297 3.94 10.10 -15.78
N HIS A 298 4.01 9.31 -14.72
CA HIS A 298 4.08 7.86 -14.82
C HIS A 298 2.90 7.27 -15.59
N CYS A 299 1.68 7.71 -15.27
CA CYS A 299 0.46 7.24 -15.94
C CYS A 299 0.41 7.66 -17.41
N GLU A 300 0.78 8.90 -17.74
CA GLU A 300 0.85 9.40 -19.12
C GLU A 300 1.84 8.57 -19.96
N ASN A 301 3.04 8.34 -19.43
CA ASN A 301 4.05 7.55 -20.12
C ASN A 301 3.58 6.10 -20.28
N ALA A 302 3.02 5.50 -19.23
CA ALA A 302 2.53 4.12 -19.26
C ALA A 302 1.39 3.94 -20.27
N GLN A 303 0.45 4.90 -20.36
CA GLN A 303 -0.62 4.86 -21.33
C GLN A 303 -0.09 4.80 -22.77
N LYS A 304 0.83 5.71 -23.12
CA LYS A 304 1.45 5.78 -24.46
C LYS A 304 2.23 4.51 -24.80
N ILE A 305 2.97 3.98 -23.81
CA ILE A 305 3.74 2.76 -24.01
C ILE A 305 2.81 1.55 -24.12
N ALA A 306 1.75 1.46 -23.33
CA ALA A 306 0.77 0.37 -23.42
C ALA A 306 0.06 0.34 -24.79
N GLU A 307 -0.35 1.51 -25.31
CA GLU A 307 -0.93 1.64 -26.65
C GLU A 307 0.07 1.25 -27.75
N TRP A 308 1.34 1.63 -27.61
CA TRP A 308 2.40 1.24 -28.53
C TRP A 308 2.67 -0.27 -28.48
N LEU A 309 2.71 -0.87 -27.28
CA LEU A 309 2.87 -2.32 -27.09
C LEU A 309 1.69 -3.11 -27.70
N GLU A 310 0.46 -2.65 -27.49
CA GLU A 310 -0.75 -3.29 -28.03
C GLU A 310 -0.75 -3.31 -29.57
N ALA A 311 -0.23 -2.26 -30.19
CA ALA A 311 -0.10 -2.17 -31.64
C ALA A 311 1.13 -2.91 -32.21
N ASN A 312 2.06 -3.37 -31.37
CA ASN A 312 3.33 -3.95 -31.82
C ASN A 312 3.14 -5.45 -32.23
N PRO A 313 3.53 -5.85 -33.47
CA PRO A 313 3.31 -7.22 -33.95
C PRO A 313 4.10 -8.29 -33.19
N LYS A 314 5.16 -7.93 -32.46
CA LYS A 314 5.96 -8.86 -31.62
C LYS A 314 5.36 -9.09 -30.24
N VAL A 315 4.40 -8.26 -29.82
CA VAL A 315 3.70 -8.40 -28.55
C VAL A 315 2.53 -9.36 -28.70
N LYS A 316 2.40 -10.29 -27.76
CA LYS A 316 1.35 -11.29 -27.71
C LYS A 316 0.10 -10.80 -26.98
N TRP A 317 0.31 -10.12 -25.87
CA TRP A 317 -0.73 -9.54 -25.02
C TRP A 317 -0.16 -8.39 -24.19
N VAL A 318 -1.06 -7.46 -23.83
CA VAL A 318 -0.76 -6.35 -22.89
C VAL A 318 -1.84 -6.33 -21.83
N ASN A 319 -1.46 -6.23 -20.56
CA ASN A 319 -2.37 -5.99 -19.45
C ASN A 319 -2.04 -4.65 -18.81
N TYR A 320 -2.87 -3.65 -19.09
CA TYR A 320 -2.81 -2.32 -18.51
C TYR A 320 -4.24 -1.77 -18.44
N CYS A 321 -4.70 -1.48 -17.24
CA CYS A 321 -6.11 -1.13 -17.01
C CYS A 321 -6.55 0.21 -17.63
N GLY A 322 -5.63 1.02 -18.15
CA GLY A 322 -5.92 2.21 -18.95
C GLY A 322 -6.24 1.94 -20.43
N LEU A 323 -6.05 0.72 -20.94
CA LEU A 323 -6.42 0.34 -22.30
C LEU A 323 -7.91 0.01 -22.40
N LYS A 324 -8.59 0.50 -23.44
CA LYS A 324 -10.03 0.21 -23.67
C LYS A 324 -10.33 -1.27 -23.92
N SER A 325 -9.35 -2.03 -24.38
CA SER A 325 -9.41 -3.49 -24.58
C SER A 325 -9.31 -4.28 -23.28
N ASN A 326 -8.87 -3.66 -22.19
CA ASN A 326 -8.66 -4.31 -20.90
C ASN A 326 -10.00 -4.55 -20.18
N LYS A 327 -10.19 -5.75 -19.61
CA LYS A 327 -11.41 -6.09 -18.87
C LYS A 327 -11.69 -5.22 -17.65
N TYR A 328 -10.67 -4.56 -17.09
CA TYR A 328 -10.78 -3.67 -15.95
C TYR A 328 -10.91 -2.20 -16.33
N TYR A 329 -10.99 -1.86 -17.61
CA TYR A 329 -11.03 -0.47 -18.06
C TYR A 329 -12.13 0.34 -17.36
N GLU A 330 -13.36 -0.19 -17.34
CA GLU A 330 -14.50 0.50 -16.71
C GLU A 330 -14.30 0.70 -15.21
N LEU A 331 -13.77 -0.30 -14.49
CA LEU A 331 -13.42 -0.14 -13.06
C LEU A 331 -12.30 0.88 -12.86
N ALA A 332 -11.29 0.87 -13.73
CA ALA A 332 -10.21 1.84 -13.68
C ALA A 332 -10.73 3.27 -13.92
N GLN A 333 -11.63 3.46 -14.88
CA GLN A 333 -12.26 4.77 -15.13
C GLN A 333 -13.14 5.22 -13.95
N LYS A 334 -13.83 4.29 -13.28
CA LYS A 334 -14.65 4.58 -12.11
C LYS A 334 -13.82 5.06 -10.93
N TYR A 335 -12.77 4.30 -10.56
CA TYR A 335 -11.99 4.56 -9.35
C TYR A 335 -10.82 5.52 -9.56
N MET A 336 -10.28 5.58 -10.77
CA MET A 336 -9.04 6.26 -11.14
C MET A 336 -9.18 7.02 -12.50
N PRO A 337 -10.13 7.96 -12.62
CA PRO A 337 -10.45 8.60 -13.91
C PRO A 337 -9.30 9.45 -14.49
N ASN A 338 -8.33 9.84 -13.65
CA ASN A 338 -7.20 10.70 -14.04
C ASN A 338 -5.90 9.92 -14.30
N GLY A 339 -5.97 8.59 -14.35
CA GLY A 339 -4.84 7.70 -14.54
C GLY A 339 -4.75 6.62 -13.46
N SER A 340 -4.23 5.45 -13.78
CA SER A 340 -4.22 4.29 -12.90
C SER A 340 -2.89 4.07 -12.19
N CYS A 341 -1.84 3.69 -12.94
CA CYS A 341 -0.47 3.51 -12.45
C CYS A 341 0.53 3.57 -13.59
N GLY A 342 1.81 3.54 -13.26
CA GLY A 342 2.91 3.47 -14.24
C GLY A 342 3.43 2.05 -14.47
N VAL A 343 2.66 1.01 -14.18
CA VAL A 343 3.12 -0.39 -14.33
C VAL A 343 2.28 -1.09 -15.40
N ILE A 344 2.97 -1.76 -16.33
CA ILE A 344 2.39 -2.53 -17.42
C ILE A 344 2.87 -3.97 -17.29
N ALA A 345 1.98 -4.94 -17.49
CA ALA A 345 2.35 -6.34 -17.71
C ALA A 345 2.10 -6.70 -19.18
N PHE A 346 3.05 -7.36 -19.82
CA PHE A 346 2.90 -7.79 -21.22
C PHE A 346 3.70 -9.07 -21.49
N GLY A 347 3.35 -9.76 -22.58
CA GLY A 347 4.09 -10.92 -23.07
C GLY A 347 4.51 -10.74 -24.51
N LEU A 348 5.71 -11.23 -24.86
CA LEU A 348 6.21 -11.27 -26.24
C LEU A 348 5.71 -12.56 -26.96
N LYS A 349 5.58 -12.49 -28.30
CA LYS A 349 5.45 -13.68 -29.14
C LYS A 349 6.82 -14.33 -29.25
N GLY A 350 6.99 -15.46 -28.60
CA GLY A 350 8.26 -16.17 -28.60
C GLY A 350 8.46 -17.03 -27.36
N THR A 351 9.71 -17.42 -27.15
CA THR A 351 10.12 -18.26 -26.02
C THR A 351 10.52 -17.45 -24.81
N ARG A 352 10.70 -18.12 -23.67
CA ARG A 352 11.26 -17.51 -22.44
C ARG A 352 12.67 -16.97 -22.68
N GLU A 353 13.47 -17.66 -23.48
CA GLU A 353 14.83 -17.24 -23.83
C GLU A 353 14.83 -15.93 -24.63
N GLU A 354 13.86 -15.78 -25.56
CA GLU A 354 13.68 -14.51 -26.28
C GLU A 354 13.24 -13.37 -25.38
N ALA A 355 12.35 -13.63 -24.42
CA ALA A 355 11.99 -12.64 -23.41
C ALA A 355 13.20 -12.22 -22.54
N ILE A 356 14.06 -13.15 -22.15
CA ILE A 356 15.30 -12.86 -21.43
C ILE A 356 16.26 -12.05 -22.32
N LYS A 357 16.44 -12.46 -23.57
CA LYS A 357 17.29 -11.75 -24.53
C LYS A 357 16.80 -10.33 -24.82
N PHE A 358 15.47 -10.14 -24.91
CA PHE A 358 14.88 -8.81 -24.99
C PHE A 358 15.29 -7.94 -23.79
N MET A 359 15.10 -8.43 -22.56
CA MET A 359 15.45 -7.66 -21.36
C MET A 359 16.95 -7.36 -21.27
N ASP A 360 17.80 -8.34 -21.59
CA ASP A 360 19.26 -8.18 -21.58
C ASP A 360 19.75 -7.21 -22.65
N SER A 361 18.93 -6.91 -23.68
CA SER A 361 19.24 -5.97 -24.77
C SER A 361 18.81 -4.53 -24.47
N LEU A 362 18.07 -4.29 -23.37
CA LEU A 362 17.69 -2.94 -22.93
C LEU A 362 18.91 -2.14 -22.51
N LYS A 363 18.91 -0.84 -22.83
CA LYS A 363 20.02 0.09 -22.54
C LYS A 363 19.64 1.17 -21.55
N LEU A 364 18.36 1.56 -21.52
CA LEU A 364 17.83 2.56 -20.61
C LEU A 364 17.08 1.91 -19.46
N ALA A 365 16.16 0.99 -19.73
CA ALA A 365 15.41 0.28 -18.71
C ALA A 365 16.29 -0.74 -18.01
N CYS A 366 16.34 -0.68 -16.66
CA CYS A 366 17.17 -1.55 -15.85
C CYS A 366 16.42 -2.81 -15.39
N ILE A 367 17.07 -3.95 -15.36
CA ILE A 367 16.56 -5.18 -14.74
C ILE A 367 16.74 -5.06 -13.22
N VAL A 368 15.66 -4.81 -12.49
CA VAL A 368 15.65 -4.71 -11.02
C VAL A 368 14.36 -5.26 -10.44
N THR A 369 14.40 -5.71 -9.20
CA THR A 369 13.20 -6.16 -8.48
C THR A 369 12.30 -5.02 -8.06
N HIS A 370 12.82 -3.79 -8.05
CA HIS A 370 12.08 -2.58 -7.69
C HIS A 370 10.98 -2.24 -8.72
N VAL A 371 10.10 -1.32 -8.35
CA VAL A 371 8.97 -0.85 -9.16
C VAL A 371 8.54 0.53 -8.66
N ALA A 372 8.01 1.35 -9.56
CA ALA A 372 7.38 2.61 -9.19
C ALA A 372 8.35 3.67 -8.63
N ASP A 373 9.52 3.81 -9.24
CA ASP A 373 10.42 4.94 -9.07
C ASP A 373 10.55 5.77 -10.35
N ALA A 374 11.28 6.87 -10.26
CA ALA A 374 11.45 7.81 -11.37
C ALA A 374 12.08 7.21 -12.63
N ARG A 375 12.77 6.06 -12.54
CA ARG A 375 13.46 5.38 -13.63
C ARG A 375 12.68 4.18 -14.12
N THR A 376 12.69 3.99 -15.42
CA THR A 376 12.10 2.81 -16.06
C THR A 376 12.87 1.54 -15.70
N CYS A 377 12.15 0.52 -15.27
CA CYS A 377 12.73 -0.77 -14.94
C CYS A 377 11.85 -1.95 -15.39
N VAL A 378 12.47 -3.11 -15.54
CA VAL A 378 11.84 -4.33 -16.06
C VAL A 378 12.14 -5.53 -15.18
N LEU A 379 11.19 -6.46 -15.13
CA LEU A 379 11.30 -7.72 -14.42
C LEU A 379 10.53 -8.82 -15.16
N HIS A 380 11.11 -10.02 -15.25
CA HIS A 380 10.42 -11.23 -15.72
C HIS A 380 10.23 -12.17 -14.52
N PRO A 381 9.04 -12.22 -13.90
CA PRO A 381 8.85 -12.96 -12.65
C PRO A 381 9.23 -14.42 -12.74
N ALA A 382 8.88 -15.11 -13.83
CA ALA A 382 9.14 -16.52 -14.03
C ALA A 382 10.65 -16.87 -14.03
N SER A 383 11.53 -15.97 -14.49
CA SER A 383 12.97 -16.17 -14.49
C SER A 383 13.68 -15.58 -13.26
N HIS A 384 13.00 -14.72 -12.48
CA HIS A 384 13.60 -14.00 -11.35
C HIS A 384 12.92 -14.34 -10.02
N THR A 385 11.87 -13.63 -9.68
CA THR A 385 11.26 -13.67 -8.33
C THR A 385 10.44 -14.94 -8.06
N HIS A 386 10.00 -15.65 -9.09
CA HIS A 386 9.17 -16.86 -8.99
C HIS A 386 9.86 -18.08 -9.65
N ARG A 387 11.19 -18.02 -9.86
CA ARG A 387 11.94 -19.07 -10.57
C ARG A 387 11.88 -20.46 -9.93
N GLN A 388 11.43 -20.58 -8.70
CA GLN A 388 11.24 -21.87 -8.02
C GLN A 388 9.92 -22.55 -8.41
N LEU A 389 8.97 -21.83 -9.04
CA LEU A 389 7.68 -22.35 -9.43
C LEU A 389 7.71 -22.97 -10.82
N THR A 390 6.95 -24.04 -11.01
CA THR A 390 6.66 -24.57 -12.37
C THR A 390 5.71 -23.64 -13.11
N ASP A 391 5.55 -23.82 -14.43
CA ASP A 391 4.64 -22.99 -15.23
C ASP A 391 3.18 -23.14 -14.77
N GLU A 392 2.75 -24.34 -14.33
CA GLU A 392 1.43 -24.58 -13.75
C GLU A 392 1.25 -23.79 -12.44
N GLN A 393 2.25 -23.83 -11.55
CA GLN A 393 2.23 -23.08 -10.30
C GLN A 393 2.27 -21.56 -10.53
N LEU A 394 2.96 -21.08 -11.57
CA LEU A 394 2.93 -19.68 -11.97
C LEU A 394 1.52 -19.26 -12.40
N ILE A 395 0.85 -20.06 -13.22
CA ILE A 395 -0.52 -19.79 -13.67
C ILE A 395 -1.48 -19.77 -12.48
N GLU A 396 -1.37 -20.74 -11.56
CA GLU A 396 -2.17 -20.78 -10.33
C GLU A 396 -1.95 -19.54 -9.44
N ALA A 397 -0.71 -19.01 -9.45
CA ALA A 397 -0.37 -17.77 -8.75
C ALA A 397 -0.78 -16.48 -9.51
N GLY A 398 -1.45 -16.60 -10.66
CA GLY A 398 -1.87 -15.47 -11.49
C GLY A 398 -0.71 -14.80 -12.26
N VAL A 399 0.40 -15.50 -12.44
CA VAL A 399 1.59 -15.01 -13.14
C VAL A 399 1.78 -15.81 -14.42
N ALA A 400 1.53 -15.20 -15.59
CA ALA A 400 1.80 -15.86 -16.86
C ALA A 400 3.32 -16.16 -17.01
N PRO A 401 3.71 -17.36 -17.49
CA PRO A 401 5.11 -17.72 -17.66
C PRO A 401 5.91 -16.81 -18.59
N ASP A 402 5.23 -16.10 -19.50
CA ASP A 402 5.78 -15.14 -20.45
C ASP A 402 5.61 -13.67 -19.99
N LEU A 403 5.16 -13.43 -18.74
CA LEU A 403 4.91 -12.10 -18.22
C LEU A 403 6.19 -11.30 -18.03
N ILE A 404 6.28 -10.16 -18.71
CA ILE A 404 7.25 -9.11 -18.46
C ILE A 404 6.52 -7.96 -17.75
N ARG A 405 7.00 -7.57 -16.56
CA ARG A 405 6.52 -6.39 -15.84
C ARG A 405 7.43 -5.21 -16.15
N LEU A 406 6.87 -4.18 -16.77
CA LEU A 406 7.53 -2.90 -17.03
C LEU A 406 7.01 -1.86 -16.05
N SER A 407 7.89 -1.32 -15.22
CA SER A 407 7.60 -0.14 -14.40
C SER A 407 8.13 1.08 -15.14
N VAL A 408 7.20 1.86 -15.68
CA VAL A 408 7.49 3.01 -16.52
C VAL A 408 7.87 4.20 -15.64
N GLY A 409 9.02 4.79 -15.90
CA GLY A 409 9.52 5.98 -15.22
C GLY A 409 8.97 7.29 -15.79
N ILE A 410 9.61 8.40 -15.38
CA ILE A 410 9.21 9.77 -15.78
C ILE A 410 10.13 10.36 -16.86
N GLU A 411 10.98 9.54 -17.45
CA GLU A 411 11.83 9.92 -18.58
C GLU A 411 10.99 10.35 -19.78
N ASN A 412 11.64 10.85 -20.83
CA ASN A 412 10.95 11.13 -22.09
C ASN A 412 10.40 9.81 -22.66
N VAL A 413 9.10 9.77 -22.93
CA VAL A 413 8.41 8.54 -23.40
C VAL A 413 8.97 8.02 -24.72
N ASN A 414 9.44 8.88 -25.61
CA ASN A 414 10.02 8.46 -26.90
C ASN A 414 11.36 7.75 -26.70
N ASP A 415 12.15 8.14 -25.69
CA ASP A 415 13.41 7.47 -25.37
C ASP A 415 13.15 6.07 -24.81
N ILE A 416 12.11 5.92 -23.96
CA ILE A 416 11.69 4.62 -23.43
C ILE A 416 11.21 3.72 -24.58
N ILE A 417 10.35 4.22 -25.47
CA ILE A 417 9.85 3.46 -26.62
C ILE A 417 11.00 3.05 -27.53
N ALA A 418 11.95 3.96 -27.82
CA ALA A 418 13.11 3.65 -28.66
C ALA A 418 14.00 2.55 -28.03
N ASP A 419 14.14 2.54 -26.70
CA ASP A 419 14.88 1.48 -26.01
C ASP A 419 14.17 0.12 -26.11
N LEU A 420 12.83 0.10 -25.90
CA LEU A 420 12.03 -1.11 -26.09
C LEU A 420 12.07 -1.63 -27.53
N GLU A 421 11.99 -0.72 -28.52
CA GLU A 421 12.00 -1.07 -29.94
C GLU A 421 13.34 -1.67 -30.37
N GLN A 422 14.48 -1.04 -29.97
CA GLN A 422 15.79 -1.57 -30.29
C GLN A 422 16.06 -2.94 -29.64
N ALA A 423 15.54 -3.17 -28.41
CA ALA A 423 15.65 -4.44 -27.73
C ALA A 423 14.77 -5.52 -28.40
N MET A 424 13.53 -5.17 -28.78
CA MET A 424 12.66 -6.07 -29.55
C MET A 424 13.24 -6.45 -30.92
N ALA A 425 14.05 -5.58 -31.52
CA ALA A 425 14.73 -5.91 -32.80
C ALA A 425 15.76 -7.03 -32.70
N GLN A 426 16.18 -7.36 -31.47
CA GLN A 426 17.15 -8.45 -31.21
C GLN A 426 16.51 -9.84 -31.08
N VAL A 427 15.16 -9.92 -30.99
CA VAL A 427 14.38 -11.14 -30.78
C VAL A 427 13.35 -11.35 -31.88
#